data_61548c50c7caf0e9e60442d0700bf388
#
_entry.id   61548c50c7caf0e9e60442d0700bf388
#
_cell.length_a   1.000
_cell.length_b   1.000
_cell.length_c   1.000
_cell.angle_alpha   90.00
_cell.angle_beta   90.00
_cell.angle_gamma   90.00
#
_symmetry.space_group_name_H-M   'P 1'
#
loop_
_entity.id
_entity.type
_entity.pdbx_description
1 polymer ?
#
loop_
_entity_poly.entity_id
_entity_poly.type
_entity_poly.pdbx_seq_one_letter_code
_entity_poly.pdbx_strand_id
1 'polypeptide(L)'
;MTKSAPKTKTASKTKAKPKSATKTVAKKSAKPKAPKKKSTAKRKAKTPAPKAEPGKPRRLPLEKPIKGVLTNFQRGTVSQNQQHGLIQLEGVSTVAEAAKFIGRTVILHISEERKSQGRVVALHGRNGALRVRFRRSLAAEALAKEVMVF
;
A
#
# COMPACT_ATOMS: atom_id res chain seq x y z
N MET A 1 48.18 42.78 -13.35
CA MET A 1 47.72 43.45 -12.12
C MET A 1 46.66 42.56 -11.52
N THR A 2 46.99 41.59 -10.77
CA THR A 2 47.15 41.35 -9.33
C THR A 2 46.06 41.98 -8.48
N LYS A 3 45.26 41.11 -7.82
CA LYS A 3 44.77 41.15 -6.43
C LYS A 3 43.70 40.06 -6.26
N SER A 4 44.02 38.97 -5.65
CA SER A 4 44.27 38.63 -4.24
C SER A 4 42.94 38.45 -3.46
N ALA A 5 42.75 37.23 -3.02
CA ALA A 5 41.70 36.73 -2.12
C ALA A 5 41.73 37.38 -0.71
N PRO A 6 40.71 37.15 0.12
CA PRO A 6 41.04 36.59 1.43
C PRO A 6 40.21 35.36 1.84
N LYS A 7 40.92 34.48 2.50
CA LYS A 7 40.46 33.37 3.34
C LYS A 7 39.85 33.93 4.62
N THR A 8 38.72 33.40 5.02
CA THR A 8 38.34 33.47 6.44
C THR A 8 38.09 32.06 6.97
N LYS A 9 38.92 31.70 7.93
CA LYS A 9 38.84 30.60 8.88
C LYS A 9 37.85 31.01 9.98
N THR A 10 36.99 30.13 10.40
CA THR A 10 36.41 30.02 11.76
C THR A 10 35.98 28.58 11.95
N ALA A 11 36.73 27.83 12.70
CA ALA A 11 36.80 27.54 14.10
C ALA A 11 35.65 26.65 14.60
N SER A 12 36.04 25.40 14.80
CA SER A 12 35.43 24.33 15.56
C SER A 12 34.91 24.78 16.95
N LYS A 13 33.70 24.35 17.30
CA LYS A 13 33.28 24.31 18.69
C LYS A 13 32.59 23.01 19.00
N THR A 14 33.37 22.07 19.45
CA THR A 14 33.01 20.90 20.22
C THR A 14 32.27 21.32 21.48
N LYS A 15 31.10 20.74 21.73
CA LYS A 15 30.51 20.78 23.07
C LYS A 15 29.91 19.43 23.44
N ALA A 16 30.49 18.95 24.49
CA ALA A 16 30.38 17.74 25.24
C ALA A 16 28.98 17.24 25.58
N LYS A 17 28.94 15.94 25.69
CA LYS A 17 27.94 15.03 26.24
C LYS A 17 27.87 15.16 27.77
N PRO A 18 26.71 15.07 28.43
CA PRO A 18 26.67 14.52 29.76
C PRO A 18 26.09 13.11 29.78
N LYS A 19 26.86 12.23 30.41
CA LYS A 19 26.43 10.94 30.96
C LYS A 19 25.64 11.19 32.25
N SER A 20 24.55 10.47 32.48
CA SER A 20 24.04 10.07 33.79
C SER A 20 23.26 8.78 33.60
N ALA A 21 23.78 7.67 34.00
CA ALA A 21 23.82 7.01 35.29
C ALA A 21 22.45 6.45 35.70
N THR A 22 22.36 5.12 35.50
CA THR A 22 21.82 4.07 36.37
C THR A 22 20.78 4.41 37.41
N LYS A 23 19.63 3.73 37.35
CA LYS A 23 19.09 3.09 38.57
C LYS A 23 18.20 1.88 38.22
N THR A 24 18.76 0.73 38.49
CA THR A 24 18.13 -0.57 38.73
C THR A 24 17.15 -0.49 39.86
N VAL A 25 15.91 -0.93 39.66
CA VAL A 25 15.07 -1.44 40.75
C VAL A 25 14.30 -2.64 40.23
N ALA A 26 14.72 -3.78 40.69
CA ALA A 26 13.98 -5.03 40.66
C ALA A 26 12.77 -4.92 41.59
N LYS A 27 11.58 -5.28 41.13
CA LYS A 27 10.49 -5.68 42.01
C LYS A 27 9.74 -6.87 41.44
N LYS A 28 10.01 -7.98 42.07
CA LYS A 28 9.41 -9.29 42.01
C LYS A 28 8.04 -9.22 42.70
N SER A 29 6.96 -9.64 42.06
CA SER A 29 5.76 -10.16 42.73
C SER A 29 4.86 -10.84 41.72
N ALA A 30 4.81 -12.12 41.80
CA ALA A 30 3.72 -12.96 42.32
C ALA A 30 2.50 -13.06 41.39
N LYS A 31 2.40 -14.24 40.80
CA LYS A 31 1.30 -14.84 40.07
C LYS A 31 0.22 -15.33 41.06
N PRO A 32 -1.05 -15.03 40.90
CA PRO A 32 -2.11 -15.82 41.50
C PRO A 32 -2.71 -16.79 40.48
N LYS A 33 -2.77 -18.04 40.86
CA LYS A 33 -3.46 -19.16 40.21
C LYS A 33 -4.96 -18.97 40.30
N ALA A 34 -5.66 -19.15 39.18
CA ALA A 34 -7.12 -19.22 39.09
C ALA A 34 -7.66 -20.59 39.54
N PRO A 35 -8.83 -20.66 40.15
CA PRO A 35 -9.50 -21.93 40.45
C PRO A 35 -10.36 -22.38 39.27
N LYS A 36 -10.21 -23.65 38.90
CA LYS A 36 -11.07 -24.40 37.99
C LYS A 36 -12.49 -24.50 38.60
N LYS A 37 -13.48 -24.00 37.89
CA LYS A 37 -14.88 -24.43 38.11
C LYS A 37 -15.37 -25.18 36.85
N LYS A 38 -15.57 -26.48 37.03
CA LYS A 38 -16.35 -27.35 36.13
C LYS A 38 -17.82 -26.96 36.26
N SER A 39 -18.43 -26.58 35.15
CA SER A 39 -19.89 -26.64 35.05
C SER A 39 -20.23 -27.33 33.73
N THR A 40 -20.63 -28.58 33.87
CA THR A 40 -21.30 -29.38 32.85
C THR A 40 -22.70 -28.82 32.65
N ALA A 41 -22.92 -28.05 31.62
CA ALA A 41 -24.22 -27.70 31.12
C ALA A 41 -24.42 -28.32 29.74
N LYS A 42 -25.26 -29.34 29.73
CA LYS A 42 -25.81 -30.06 28.57
C LYS A 42 -26.52 -29.07 27.63
N ARG A 43 -25.82 -28.55 26.63
CA ARG A 43 -26.45 -27.71 25.60
C ARG A 43 -26.96 -28.59 24.47
N LYS A 44 -28.28 -28.60 24.33
CA LYS A 44 -29.04 -29.16 23.19
C LYS A 44 -28.39 -28.75 21.89
N ALA A 45 -28.16 -29.72 21.02
CA ALA A 45 -27.75 -29.55 19.65
C ALA A 45 -28.76 -28.62 18.93
N LYS A 46 -28.34 -27.40 18.68
CA LYS A 46 -28.99 -26.51 17.73
C LYS A 46 -28.31 -26.78 16.39
N THR A 47 -29.07 -27.34 15.47
CA THR A 47 -28.72 -27.49 14.05
C THR A 47 -28.05 -26.19 13.56
N PRO A 48 -26.83 -26.25 12.99
CA PRO A 48 -26.24 -25.03 12.42
C PRO A 48 -27.11 -24.63 11.22
N ALA A 49 -27.67 -23.44 11.30
CA ALA A 49 -28.25 -22.77 10.15
C ALA A 49 -27.21 -22.68 9.03
N PRO A 50 -27.60 -22.85 7.76
CA PRO A 50 -26.65 -22.75 6.65
C PRO A 50 -25.96 -21.39 6.73
N LYS A 51 -24.62 -21.44 6.93
CA LYS A 51 -23.76 -20.27 6.96
C LYS A 51 -23.88 -19.60 5.60
N ALA A 52 -24.69 -18.55 5.53
CA ALA A 52 -24.73 -17.70 4.34
C ALA A 52 -23.29 -17.22 4.08
N GLU A 53 -22.69 -17.73 3.04
CA GLU A 53 -21.41 -17.20 2.56
C GLU A 53 -21.63 -15.71 2.32
N PRO A 54 -20.76 -14.83 2.85
CA PRO A 54 -20.84 -13.41 2.55
C PRO A 54 -20.68 -13.28 1.03
N GLY A 55 -21.81 -13.02 0.35
CA GLY A 55 -21.86 -12.89 -1.09
C GLY A 55 -20.76 -11.93 -1.53
N LYS A 56 -19.83 -12.41 -2.35
CA LYS A 56 -18.82 -11.57 -2.99
C LYS A 56 -19.54 -10.36 -3.56
N PRO A 57 -19.14 -9.14 -3.23
CA PRO A 57 -19.83 -7.95 -3.72
C PRO A 57 -19.93 -8.05 -5.26
N ARG A 58 -21.16 -8.17 -5.73
CA ARG A 58 -21.48 -8.23 -7.17
C ARG A 58 -21.15 -6.86 -7.74
N ARG A 59 -19.97 -6.73 -8.31
CA ARG A 59 -19.57 -5.50 -8.99
C ARG A 59 -20.33 -5.42 -10.29
N LEU A 60 -21.06 -4.34 -10.45
CA LEU A 60 -21.75 -4.05 -11.70
C LEU A 60 -20.70 -4.02 -12.82
N PRO A 61 -20.94 -4.73 -13.93
CA PRO A 61 -20.02 -4.62 -15.08
C PRO A 61 -19.97 -3.16 -15.53
N LEU A 62 -18.78 -2.69 -15.89
CA LEU A 62 -18.65 -1.42 -16.59
C LEU A 62 -19.21 -1.65 -18.01
N GLU A 63 -20.13 -0.80 -18.44
CA GLU A 63 -20.68 -0.86 -19.79
C GLU A 63 -19.61 -0.65 -20.86
N LYS A 64 -18.58 0.14 -20.55
CA LYS A 64 -17.44 0.41 -21.46
C LYS A 64 -16.12 0.37 -20.68
N PRO A 65 -15.05 -0.19 -21.27
CA PRO A 65 -13.73 -0.11 -20.65
C PRO A 65 -13.24 1.34 -20.66
N ILE A 66 -12.68 1.77 -19.52
CA ILE A 66 -12.10 3.11 -19.40
C ILE A 66 -10.62 3.01 -19.66
N LYS A 67 -10.13 3.91 -20.51
CA LYS A 67 -8.72 4.05 -20.85
C LYS A 67 -7.98 4.85 -19.79
N GLY A 68 -6.70 4.59 -19.69
CA GLY A 68 -5.80 5.33 -18.82
C GLY A 68 -4.35 5.04 -19.19
N VAL A 69 -3.43 5.57 -18.43
CA VAL A 69 -1.99 5.44 -18.66
C VAL A 69 -1.30 5.00 -17.38
N LEU A 70 -0.32 4.11 -17.51
CA LEU A 70 0.58 3.73 -16.42
C LEU A 70 1.61 4.84 -16.21
N THR A 71 1.47 5.61 -15.13
CA THR A 71 2.29 6.78 -14.86
C THR A 71 3.62 6.41 -14.21
N ASN A 72 3.59 5.54 -13.20
CA ASN A 72 4.78 5.18 -12.45
C ASN A 72 4.62 3.83 -11.75
N PHE A 73 5.74 3.30 -11.22
CA PHE A 73 5.72 2.19 -10.26
C PHE A 73 5.64 2.70 -8.83
N GLN A 74 5.13 1.86 -7.94
CA GLN A 74 5.16 2.17 -6.52
C GLN A 74 6.59 2.11 -6.01
N ARG A 75 7.06 3.22 -5.44
CA ARG A 75 8.38 3.35 -4.83
C ARG A 75 8.27 3.38 -3.31
N GLY A 76 9.23 2.74 -2.64
CA GLY A 76 9.54 2.95 -1.23
C GLY A 76 10.73 3.88 -1.08
N THR A 77 11.28 4.00 0.12
CA THR A 77 12.45 4.83 0.41
C THR A 77 13.72 4.33 -0.30
N VAL A 78 13.89 3.00 -0.37
CA VAL A 78 15.10 2.37 -0.91
C VAL A 78 14.80 1.50 -2.14
N SER A 79 13.58 0.98 -2.28
CA SER A 79 13.23 0.01 -3.30
C SER A 79 12.04 0.43 -4.16
N GLN A 80 11.93 -0.16 -5.35
CA GLN A 80 10.82 0.00 -6.27
C GLN A 80 10.11 -1.35 -6.43
N ASN A 81 8.78 -1.34 -6.33
CA ASN A 81 7.97 -2.54 -6.55
C ASN A 81 7.40 -2.54 -7.97
N GLN A 82 7.96 -3.41 -8.81
CA GLN A 82 7.55 -3.54 -10.21
C GLN A 82 6.21 -4.24 -10.43
N GLN A 83 5.64 -4.88 -9.41
CA GLN A 83 4.30 -5.46 -9.47
C GLN A 83 3.20 -4.43 -9.16
N HIS A 84 3.55 -3.32 -8.56
CA HIS A 84 2.59 -2.28 -8.21
C HIS A 84 2.81 -1.04 -9.07
N GLY A 85 1.82 -0.74 -9.91
CA GLY A 85 1.81 0.45 -10.76
C GLY A 85 0.82 1.50 -10.27
N LEU A 86 1.09 2.73 -10.63
CA LEU A 86 0.19 3.87 -10.48
C LEU A 86 -0.39 4.20 -11.85
N ILE A 87 -1.71 4.19 -11.96
CA ILE A 87 -2.42 4.50 -13.19
C ILE A 87 -3.26 5.77 -13.01
N GLN A 88 -3.31 6.56 -14.06
CA GLN A 88 -4.24 7.67 -14.19
C GLN A 88 -5.26 7.32 -15.27
N LEU A 89 -6.56 7.40 -14.94
CA LEU A 89 -7.63 7.15 -15.89
C LEU A 89 -8.03 8.45 -16.59
N GLU A 90 -8.44 8.34 -17.84
CA GLU A 90 -9.01 9.45 -18.60
C GLU A 90 -10.38 9.83 -18.01
N GLY A 91 -10.61 11.13 -17.85
CA GLY A 91 -11.87 11.65 -17.31
C GLY A 91 -12.07 11.47 -15.80
N VAL A 92 -11.08 10.94 -15.07
CA VAL A 92 -11.13 10.77 -13.61
C VAL A 92 -10.11 11.68 -12.94
N SER A 93 -10.60 12.75 -12.31
CA SER A 93 -9.76 13.73 -11.63
C SER A 93 -9.98 13.75 -10.12
N THR A 94 -11.06 13.14 -9.64
CA THR A 94 -11.42 13.17 -8.23
C THR A 94 -11.28 11.79 -7.57
N VAL A 95 -11.01 11.81 -6.27
CA VAL A 95 -10.92 10.58 -5.44
C VAL A 95 -12.26 9.84 -5.41
N ALA A 96 -13.37 10.57 -5.38
CA ALA A 96 -14.72 9.99 -5.32
C ALA A 96 -15.06 9.16 -6.58
N GLU A 97 -14.67 9.67 -7.75
CA GLU A 97 -14.82 8.94 -9.02
C GLU A 97 -13.89 7.73 -9.07
N ALA A 98 -12.63 7.92 -8.73
CA ALA A 98 -11.63 6.86 -8.70
C ALA A 98 -12.00 5.72 -7.75
N ALA A 99 -12.70 5.99 -6.65
CA ALA A 99 -13.15 4.99 -5.69
C ALA A 99 -14.06 3.91 -6.32
N LYS A 100 -14.82 4.23 -7.36
CA LYS A 100 -15.71 3.31 -8.09
C LYS A 100 -14.94 2.19 -8.80
N PHE A 101 -13.66 2.40 -9.08
CA PHE A 101 -12.81 1.45 -9.79
C PHE A 101 -12.03 0.51 -8.89
N ILE A 102 -12.09 0.68 -7.57
CA ILE A 102 -11.39 -0.20 -6.64
C ILE A 102 -11.82 -1.64 -6.85
N GLY A 103 -10.80 -2.52 -7.02
CA GLY A 103 -10.95 -3.95 -7.24
C GLY A 103 -11.41 -4.36 -8.63
N ARG A 104 -11.53 -3.46 -9.58
CA ARG A 104 -11.73 -3.76 -11.00
C ARG A 104 -10.51 -4.44 -11.60
N THR A 105 -10.74 -5.15 -12.68
CA THR A 105 -9.66 -5.78 -13.46
C THR A 105 -9.04 -4.77 -14.41
N VAL A 106 -7.73 -4.82 -14.53
CA VAL A 106 -6.95 -3.91 -15.36
C VAL A 106 -6.13 -4.73 -16.35
N ILE A 107 -6.14 -4.33 -17.60
CA ILE A 107 -5.31 -4.91 -18.65
C ILE A 107 -4.39 -3.81 -19.17
N LEU A 108 -3.10 -4.04 -19.05
CA LEU A 108 -2.04 -3.18 -19.59
C LEU A 108 -1.54 -3.74 -20.89
N HIS A 109 -1.51 -2.94 -21.93
CA HIS A 109 -0.95 -3.25 -23.22
C HIS A 109 0.50 -2.77 -23.28
N ILE A 110 1.47 -3.67 -23.21
CA ILE A 110 2.91 -3.35 -23.27
C ILE A 110 3.36 -3.29 -24.73
N SER A 111 2.97 -4.29 -25.51
CA SER A 111 3.12 -4.36 -26.96
C SER A 111 1.91 -5.09 -27.53
N GLU A 112 1.82 -5.22 -28.85
CA GLU A 112 0.69 -5.89 -29.52
C GLU A 112 0.45 -7.30 -29.00
N GLU A 113 1.52 -8.05 -28.74
CA GLU A 113 1.44 -9.43 -28.25
C GLU A 113 1.44 -9.53 -26.72
N ARG A 114 2.07 -8.58 -26.02
CA ARG A 114 2.30 -8.66 -24.57
C ARG A 114 1.29 -7.84 -23.79
N LYS A 115 0.37 -8.54 -23.12
CA LYS A 115 -0.62 -7.96 -22.21
C LYS A 115 -0.32 -8.42 -20.78
N SER A 116 -0.46 -7.53 -19.82
CA SER A 116 -0.34 -7.83 -18.40
C SER A 116 -1.64 -7.52 -17.68
N GLN A 117 -2.11 -8.50 -16.90
CA GLN A 117 -3.35 -8.37 -16.13
C GLN A 117 -3.03 -7.98 -14.69
N GLY A 118 -3.83 -7.06 -14.15
CA GLY A 118 -3.77 -6.61 -12.77
C GLY A 118 -5.14 -6.38 -12.17
N ARG A 119 -5.15 -5.88 -10.94
CA ARG A 119 -6.36 -5.47 -10.23
C ARG A 119 -6.10 -4.16 -9.49
N VAL A 120 -7.07 -3.26 -9.52
CA VAL A 120 -7.04 -2.03 -8.72
C VAL A 120 -7.15 -2.39 -7.24
N VAL A 121 -6.18 -1.97 -6.44
CA VAL A 121 -6.09 -2.30 -5.00
C VAL A 121 -6.58 -1.13 -4.15
N ALA A 122 -6.12 0.08 -4.46
CA ALA A 122 -6.39 1.26 -3.65
C ALA A 122 -6.30 2.54 -4.48
N LEU A 123 -6.76 3.63 -3.89
CA LEU A 123 -6.55 4.98 -4.37
C LEU A 123 -5.12 5.44 -4.08
N HIS A 124 -4.63 6.37 -4.87
CA HIS A 124 -3.33 7.02 -4.67
C HIS A 124 -3.46 8.54 -4.81
N GLY A 125 -3.13 9.23 -3.72
CA GLY A 125 -3.18 10.69 -3.71
C GLY A 125 -4.60 11.27 -3.80
N ARG A 126 -4.69 12.51 -4.25
CA ARG A 126 -5.94 13.28 -4.34
C ARG A 126 -6.46 13.49 -5.77
N ASN A 127 -5.64 13.21 -6.76
CA ASN A 127 -5.90 13.49 -8.18
C ASN A 127 -6.55 12.33 -8.94
N GLY A 128 -7.21 11.41 -8.23
CA GLY A 128 -7.89 10.28 -8.89
C GLY A 128 -6.96 9.18 -9.40
N ALA A 129 -5.67 9.21 -9.07
CA ALA A 129 -4.75 8.13 -9.42
C ALA A 129 -5.08 6.84 -8.65
N LEU A 130 -4.86 5.71 -9.28
CA LEU A 130 -5.16 4.39 -8.75
C LEU A 130 -3.90 3.56 -8.59
N ARG A 131 -3.84 2.78 -7.52
CA ARG A 131 -2.80 1.77 -7.31
C ARG A 131 -3.29 0.42 -7.82
N VAL A 132 -2.55 -0.15 -8.74
CA VAL A 132 -2.84 -1.45 -9.36
C VAL A 132 -1.76 -2.46 -8.99
N ARG A 133 -2.19 -3.67 -8.65
CA ARG A 133 -1.30 -4.81 -8.48
C ARG A 133 -1.41 -5.72 -9.70
N PHE A 134 -0.31 -5.88 -10.42
CA PHE A 134 -0.20 -6.79 -11.56
C PHE A 134 0.17 -8.20 -11.11
N ARG A 135 -0.22 -9.19 -11.90
CA ARG A 135 0.10 -10.60 -11.63
C ARG A 135 1.58 -10.90 -11.79
N ARG A 136 2.25 -10.23 -12.73
CA ARG A 136 3.68 -10.37 -13.03
C ARG A 136 4.38 -9.05 -12.84
N SER A 137 5.66 -9.09 -12.56
CA SER A 137 6.50 -7.90 -12.55
C SER A 137 6.53 -7.27 -13.93
N LEU A 138 6.42 -5.97 -13.98
CA LEU A 138 6.46 -5.20 -15.22
C LEU A 138 7.89 -4.73 -15.50
N ALA A 139 8.27 -4.73 -16.76
CA ALA A 139 9.51 -4.08 -17.21
C ALA A 139 9.31 -2.55 -17.27
N ALA A 140 10.41 -1.81 -17.35
CA ALA A 140 10.38 -0.35 -17.48
C ALA A 140 9.64 0.13 -18.75
N GLU A 141 9.64 -0.68 -19.79
CA GLU A 141 8.93 -0.44 -21.06
C GLU A 141 7.41 -0.29 -20.90
N ALA A 142 6.86 -0.78 -19.79
CA ALA A 142 5.45 -0.68 -19.46
C ALA A 142 5.02 0.75 -19.06
N LEU A 143 5.97 1.62 -18.73
CA LEU A 143 5.69 3.01 -18.38
C LEU A 143 5.13 3.78 -19.58
N ALA A 144 4.21 4.68 -19.32
CA ALA A 144 3.49 5.48 -20.31
C ALA A 144 2.66 4.66 -21.32
N LYS A 145 2.45 3.37 -21.07
CA LYS A 145 1.61 2.51 -21.93
C LYS A 145 0.14 2.60 -21.54
N GLU A 146 -0.71 2.30 -22.51
CA GLU A 146 -2.16 2.32 -22.37
C GLU A 146 -2.67 1.19 -21.49
N VAL A 147 -3.62 1.54 -20.65
CA VAL A 147 -4.27 0.65 -19.68
C VAL A 147 -5.77 0.70 -19.91
N MET A 148 -6.42 -0.45 -19.87
CA MET A 148 -7.88 -0.57 -19.91
C MET A 148 -8.40 -1.12 -18.60
N VAL A 149 -9.44 -0.50 -18.03
CA VAL A 149 -10.11 -0.94 -16.80
C VAL A 149 -11.51 -1.45 -17.13
N PHE A 150 -11.82 -2.66 -16.63
CA PHE A 150 -13.07 -3.39 -16.85
C PHE A 150 -13.86 -3.56 -15.56
#